data_ef61c25ed28d1fcb59c929bac39925ee
#
_entry.id   ef61c25ed28d1fcb59c929bac39925ee
#
_cell.length_a   1.000
_cell.length_b   1.000
_cell.length_c   1.000
_cell.angle_alpha   90.00
_cell.angle_beta   90.00
_cell.angle_gamma   90.00
#
_symmetry.space_group_name_H-M   'P 1'
#
loop_
_entity.id
_entity.type
_entity.pdbx_description
1 polymer ?
#
loop_
_entity_poly.entity_id
_entity_poly.type
_entity_poly.pdbx_seq_one_letter_code
_entity_poly.pdbx_strand_id
1 'polypeptide(L)'
;MATDHELTLYVMTGCPYCIKVKRFLADNGVTIPERNISTDPDAEQTLIAVGGKRQVPCLFIDGKPLYESSDIIAWAQENLL
;
A
#
# COMPACT_ATOMS: atom_id res chain seq x y z
N MET A 1 -13.72 -7.41 -10.37
CA MET A 1 -14.12 -8.43 -9.39
C MET A 1 -13.70 -8.01 -8.00
N ALA A 2 -14.59 -8.14 -7.02
CA ALA A 2 -14.28 -7.76 -5.66
C ALA A 2 -13.30 -8.77 -5.05
N THR A 3 -12.34 -8.27 -4.28
CA THR A 3 -11.46 -9.13 -3.49
C THR A 3 -12.06 -9.30 -2.09
N ASP A 4 -11.81 -10.46 -1.48
CA ASP A 4 -12.23 -10.70 -0.09
C ASP A 4 -11.26 -10.10 0.92
N HIS A 5 -10.17 -9.50 0.45
CA HIS A 5 -9.17 -8.89 1.32
C HIS A 5 -9.53 -7.45 1.66
N GLU A 6 -9.28 -7.06 2.89
CA GLU A 6 -9.31 -5.67 3.30
C GLU A 6 -7.93 -5.07 3.05
N LEU A 7 -7.88 -4.07 2.16
CA LEU A 7 -6.62 -3.52 1.67
C LEU A 7 -6.51 -2.03 1.99
N THR A 8 -5.32 -1.61 2.42
CA THR A 8 -4.97 -0.21 2.60
C THR A 8 -3.51 -0.02 2.18
N LEU A 9 -3.27 0.92 1.28
CA LEU A 9 -1.91 1.23 0.81
C LEU A 9 -1.41 2.48 1.53
N TYR A 10 -0.33 2.33 2.30
CA TYR A 10 0.31 3.46 2.97
C TYR A 10 1.36 4.05 2.04
N VAL A 11 1.26 5.37 1.84
CA VAL A 11 2.11 6.11 0.91
C VAL A 11 2.64 7.38 1.56
N MET A 12 3.58 8.03 0.88
CA MET A 12 4.13 9.31 1.29
C MET A 12 4.22 10.22 0.06
N THR A 13 3.99 11.51 0.25
CA THR A 13 4.11 12.49 -0.84
C THR A 13 5.54 12.50 -1.37
N GLY A 14 5.67 12.43 -2.70
CA GLY A 14 6.97 12.48 -3.36
C GLY A 14 7.79 11.19 -3.32
N CYS A 15 7.20 10.09 -2.90
CA CYS A 15 7.89 8.80 -2.83
C CYS A 15 7.90 8.11 -4.20
N PRO A 16 9.08 7.92 -4.84
CA PRO A 16 9.14 7.29 -6.17
C PRO A 16 8.59 5.86 -6.20
N TYR A 17 8.86 5.10 -5.15
CA TYR A 17 8.38 3.71 -5.06
C TYR A 17 6.88 3.65 -4.85
N CYS A 18 6.31 4.60 -4.12
CA CYS A 18 4.86 4.73 -3.97
C CYS A 18 4.21 5.04 -5.32
N ILE A 19 4.81 5.95 -6.08
CA ILE A 19 4.33 6.31 -7.42
C ILE A 19 4.35 5.09 -8.33
N LYS A 20 5.39 4.29 -8.26
CA LYS A 20 5.53 3.07 -9.06
C LYS A 20 4.37 2.10 -8.79
N VAL A 21 4.07 1.85 -7.53
CA VAL A 21 2.96 0.97 -7.14
C VAL A 21 1.62 1.55 -7.60
N LYS A 22 1.40 2.84 -7.34
CA LYS A 22 0.15 3.51 -7.72
C LYS A 22 -0.08 3.47 -9.22
N ARG A 23 0.97 3.69 -10.00
CA ARG A 23 0.88 3.65 -11.46
C ARG A 23 0.54 2.24 -11.94
N PHE A 24 1.18 1.22 -11.38
CA PHE A 24 0.87 -0.17 -11.72
C PHE A 24 -0.60 -0.48 -11.46
N LEU A 25 -1.12 -0.09 -10.30
CA LEU A 25 -2.51 -0.35 -9.95
C LEU A 25 -3.46 0.38 -10.90
N ALA A 26 -3.18 1.65 -11.19
CA ALA A 26 -4.01 2.44 -12.10
C ALA A 26 -4.02 1.86 -13.52
N ASP A 27 -2.87 1.43 -14.00
CA ASP A 27 -2.74 0.84 -15.35
C ASP A 27 -3.52 -0.46 -15.49
N ASN A 28 -3.78 -1.14 -14.38
CA ASN A 28 -4.51 -2.39 -14.36
C ASN A 28 -5.94 -2.26 -13.84
N GLY A 29 -6.42 -1.02 -13.67
CA GLY A 29 -7.79 -0.76 -13.24
C GLY A 29 -8.08 -1.15 -11.80
N VAL A 30 -7.06 -1.22 -10.95
CA VAL A 30 -7.21 -1.59 -9.54
C VAL A 30 -7.18 -0.36 -8.67
N THR A 31 -8.17 -0.23 -7.77
CA THR A 31 -8.24 0.86 -6.81
C THR A 31 -8.12 0.31 -5.40
N ILE A 32 -7.14 0.81 -4.65
CA ILE A 32 -6.94 0.46 -3.25
C ILE A 32 -6.98 1.74 -2.43
N PRO A 33 -7.73 1.80 -1.32
CA PRO A 33 -7.72 2.96 -0.44
C PRO A 33 -6.30 3.29 0.02
N GLU A 34 -5.96 4.58 0.04
CA GLU A 34 -4.63 5.05 0.41
C GLU A 34 -4.68 5.86 1.69
N ARG A 35 -3.61 5.73 2.49
CA ARG A 35 -3.36 6.63 3.62
C ARG A 35 -1.99 7.25 3.44
N ASN A 36 -1.94 8.60 3.46
CA ASN A 36 -0.71 9.34 3.23
C ASN A 36 -0.11 9.76 4.57
N ILE A 37 1.04 9.19 4.92
CA ILE A 37 1.68 9.45 6.20
C ILE A 37 2.30 10.84 6.29
N SER A 38 2.45 11.54 5.16
CA SER A 38 2.94 12.93 5.16
C SER A 38 1.90 13.91 5.68
N THR A 39 0.62 13.59 5.50
CA THR A 39 -0.49 14.49 5.84
C THR A 39 -1.40 13.96 6.94
N ASP A 40 -1.23 12.69 7.33
CA ASP A 40 -2.10 12.02 8.31
C ASP A 40 -1.24 11.40 9.41
N PRO A 41 -1.10 12.09 10.56
CA PRO A 41 -0.29 11.57 11.68
C PRO A 41 -0.80 10.23 12.22
N ASP A 42 -2.09 9.99 12.19
CA ASP A 42 -2.66 8.72 12.64
C ASP A 42 -2.24 7.57 11.72
N ALA A 43 -2.16 7.83 10.42
CA ALA A 43 -1.67 6.85 9.46
C ALA A 43 -0.21 6.50 9.73
N GLU A 44 0.63 7.51 10.02
CA GLU A 44 2.03 7.28 10.35
C GLU A 44 2.17 6.42 11.62
N GLN A 45 1.40 6.73 12.66
CA GLN A 45 1.43 5.97 13.91
C GLN A 45 0.99 4.52 13.69
N THR A 46 -0.06 4.31 12.91
CA THR A 46 -0.55 2.97 12.60
C THR A 46 0.50 2.18 11.81
N LEU A 47 1.15 2.81 10.85
CA LEU A 47 2.19 2.17 10.06
C LEU A 47 3.33 1.68 10.94
N ILE A 48 3.80 2.54 11.86
CA ILE A 48 4.90 2.19 12.75
C ILE A 48 4.47 1.11 13.74
N ALA A 49 3.27 1.25 14.34
CA ALA A 49 2.80 0.34 15.37
C ALA A 49 2.55 -1.07 14.83
N VAL A 50 1.93 -1.19 13.66
CA VAL A 50 1.56 -2.49 13.07
C VAL A 50 2.65 -3.00 12.14
N GLY A 51 3.21 -2.11 11.33
CA GLY A 51 4.25 -2.47 10.36
C GLY A 51 5.64 -2.61 10.94
N GLY A 52 5.86 -2.04 12.12
CA GLY A 52 7.15 -2.11 12.81
C GLY A 52 8.18 -1.09 12.37
N LYS A 53 7.92 -0.30 11.34
CA LYS A 53 8.85 0.72 10.86
C LYS A 53 8.12 1.74 9.98
N ARG A 54 8.75 2.92 9.86
CA ARG A 54 8.24 4.00 9.01
C ARG A 54 8.81 3.84 7.60
N GLN A 55 8.23 2.94 6.83
CA GLN A 55 8.65 2.69 5.45
C GLN A 55 7.43 2.60 4.53
N VAL A 56 7.49 3.29 3.40
CA VAL A 56 6.47 3.24 2.36
C VAL A 56 7.13 2.90 1.01
N PRO A 57 6.39 2.33 0.06
CA PRO A 57 4.99 1.91 0.18
C PRO A 57 4.85 0.69 1.09
N CYS A 58 3.70 0.61 1.76
CA CYS A 58 3.36 -0.57 2.56
C CYS A 58 1.90 -0.91 2.31
N LEU A 59 1.63 -2.15 1.90
CA LEU A 59 0.27 -2.62 1.69
C LEU A 59 -0.17 -3.42 2.91
N PHE A 60 -1.23 -2.96 3.58
CA PHE A 60 -1.84 -3.74 4.66
C PHE A 60 -2.90 -4.66 4.02
N ILE A 61 -2.71 -5.95 4.20
CA ILE A 61 -3.59 -7.00 3.70
C ILE A 61 -4.21 -7.68 4.91
N ASP A 62 -5.50 -7.42 5.15
CA ASP A 62 -6.21 -7.95 6.32
C ASP A 62 -5.47 -7.61 7.62
N GLY A 63 -4.92 -6.39 7.68
CA GLY A 63 -4.19 -5.91 8.86
C GLY A 63 -2.73 -6.32 8.93
N LYS A 64 -2.21 -7.03 7.92
CA LYS A 64 -0.81 -7.48 7.89
C LYS A 64 0.01 -6.67 6.90
N PRO A 65 1.18 -6.15 7.30
CA PRO A 65 1.99 -5.31 6.43
C PRO A 65 2.76 -6.13 5.40
N LEU A 66 2.78 -5.63 4.16
CA LEU A 66 3.64 -6.14 3.09
C LEU A 66 4.47 -4.97 2.57
N TYR A 67 5.78 -5.06 2.71
CA TYR A 67 6.72 -4.03 2.27
C TYR A 67 7.31 -4.37 0.91
N GLU A 68 8.09 -3.42 0.38
CA GLU A 68 8.79 -3.43 -0.90
C GLU A 68 7.84 -3.32 -2.08
N SER A 69 8.10 -2.32 -2.92
CA SER A 69 7.23 -2.04 -4.06
C SER A 69 7.10 -3.25 -5.00
N SER A 70 8.19 -3.97 -5.23
CA SER A 70 8.16 -5.15 -6.11
C SER A 70 7.30 -6.27 -5.54
N ASP A 71 7.35 -6.49 -4.23
CA ASP A 71 6.54 -7.52 -3.58
C ASP A 71 5.07 -7.16 -3.56
N ILE A 72 4.75 -5.87 -3.37
CA ILE A 72 3.37 -5.38 -3.44
C ILE A 72 2.81 -5.60 -4.84
N ILE A 73 3.57 -5.26 -5.87
CA ILE A 73 3.15 -5.45 -7.26
C ILE A 73 2.95 -6.94 -7.56
N ALA A 74 3.87 -7.79 -7.13
CA ALA A 74 3.76 -9.23 -7.34
C ALA A 74 2.50 -9.80 -6.67
N TRP A 75 2.23 -9.38 -5.43
CA TRP A 75 1.03 -9.82 -4.71
C TRP A 75 -0.23 -9.37 -5.44
N ALA A 76 -0.25 -8.14 -5.93
CA ALA A 76 -1.40 -7.60 -6.66
C ALA A 76 -1.64 -8.38 -7.96
N GLN A 77 -0.57 -8.74 -8.68
CA GLN A 77 -0.68 -9.53 -9.88
C GLN A 77 -1.32 -10.89 -9.62
N GLU A 78 -0.97 -11.52 -8.51
CA GLU A 78 -1.47 -12.84 -8.16
C GLU A 78 -2.88 -12.83 -7.59
N ASN A 79 -3.28 -11.74 -6.91
CA ASN A 79 -4.51 -11.73 -6.11
C ASN A 79 -5.58 -10.76 -6.61
N LEU A 80 -5.21 -9.76 -7.40
CA LEU A 80 -6.14 -8.70 -7.82
C LEU A 80 -6.35 -8.66 -9.33
N LEU A 81 -5.60 -9.40 -10.10
CA LEU A 81 -5.70 -9.40 -11.57
C LEU A 81 -6.15 -10.74 -12.13
#